data_8dfb3bd22c6c28d20c032a890c24ad67
#
_entry.id   8dfb3bd22c6c28d20c032a890c24ad67
#
_cell.length_a   1.000
_cell.length_b   1.000
_cell.length_c   1.000
_cell.angle_alpha   90.00
_cell.angle_beta   90.00
_cell.angle_gamma   90.00
#
_symmetry.space_group_name_H-M   'P 1'
#
loop_
_entity.id
_entity.type
_entity.pdbx_description
1 polymer ?
#
loop_
_entity_poly.entity_id
_entity_poly.type
_entity_poly.pdbx_seq_one_letter_code
_entity_poly.pdbx_strand_id
1 'polypeptide(L)'
;MGSYTVSSGVIHAPVKVVLYGPEGIGKSTFAAKFPSPVFIDTEGGTKKLNVNRLPQPTSWAMLMDEANEVRLGHIPCGTLVIDTADWAERLCIRAVCDRANVKGIEDFGYGKGYTYLKEEFGKLLDLLEDVLHAGHNVVMTAHAQLSKFEQPDEMGQYDRWTMKTSKQVAPLIREWCDMLLFANYKTIVVKDGDGKNAKNKAQGGRRVMYTTHHPCWDAKNRDGLADELSLIHISEPTRLLSIS
;
A
#
# COMPACT_ATOMS: atom_id res chain seq x y z
N MET A 1 4.42 41.61 -14.54
CA MET A 1 3.30 40.96 -13.85
C MET A 1 3.75 39.57 -13.45
N GLY A 2 3.57 39.14 -12.20
CA GLY A 2 3.97 37.82 -11.74
C GLY A 2 3.13 36.75 -12.43
N SER A 3 3.78 35.65 -12.86
CA SER A 3 3.11 34.52 -13.53
C SER A 3 2.51 33.49 -12.56
N TYR A 4 2.54 33.75 -11.27
CA TYR A 4 2.06 32.82 -10.24
C TYR A 4 0.72 33.30 -9.67
N THR A 5 -0.25 32.35 -9.57
CA THR A 5 -1.56 32.58 -8.98
C THR A 5 -1.62 31.92 -7.61
N VAL A 6 -2.09 32.64 -6.61
CA VAL A 6 -2.34 32.08 -5.26
C VAL A 6 -3.71 31.42 -5.26
N SER A 7 -3.78 30.14 -4.88
CA SER A 7 -5.03 29.43 -4.61
C SER A 7 -5.29 29.35 -3.10
N SER A 8 -6.56 29.28 -2.69
CA SER A 8 -6.97 29.11 -1.30
C SER A 8 -8.14 28.13 -1.21
N GLY A 9 -8.31 27.53 -0.03
CA GLY A 9 -9.37 26.55 0.23
C GLY A 9 -8.94 25.10 0.00
N VAL A 10 -9.89 24.17 0.13
CA VAL A 10 -9.68 22.74 -0.14
C VAL A 10 -9.63 22.52 -1.64
N ILE A 11 -8.63 21.79 -2.11
CA ILE A 11 -8.51 21.40 -3.52
C ILE A 11 -8.99 19.95 -3.64
N HIS A 12 -10.07 19.73 -4.38
CA HIS A 12 -10.54 18.40 -4.70
C HIS A 12 -9.62 17.78 -5.78
N ALA A 13 -8.90 16.76 -5.41
CA ALA A 13 -7.94 16.06 -6.27
C ALA A 13 -8.12 14.54 -6.17
N PRO A 14 -7.67 13.78 -7.17
CA PRO A 14 -7.58 12.32 -7.05
C PRO A 14 -6.76 11.89 -5.83
N VAL A 15 -7.14 10.77 -5.21
CA VAL A 15 -6.57 10.32 -3.94
C VAL A 15 -5.48 9.27 -4.11
N LYS A 16 -4.51 9.28 -3.20
CA LYS A 16 -3.43 8.28 -3.05
C LYS A 16 -3.69 7.41 -1.84
N VAL A 17 -4.18 6.20 -2.05
CA VAL A 17 -4.54 5.27 -0.98
C VAL A 17 -3.61 4.06 -0.98
N VAL A 18 -3.06 3.75 0.18
CA VAL A 18 -2.31 2.52 0.39
C VAL A 18 -3.01 1.69 1.46
N LEU A 19 -3.36 0.45 1.13
CA LEU A 19 -3.94 -0.51 2.07
C LEU A 19 -3.01 -1.69 2.25
N TYR A 20 -2.50 -1.90 3.47
CA TYR A 20 -1.69 -3.08 3.76
C TYR A 20 -2.33 -3.96 4.83
N GLY A 21 -2.00 -5.24 4.81
CA GLY A 21 -2.56 -6.21 5.75
C GLY A 21 -2.17 -7.64 5.40
N PRO A 22 -2.52 -8.63 6.25
CA PRO A 22 -2.22 -10.03 6.00
C PRO A 22 -2.90 -10.56 4.74
N GLU A 23 -2.42 -11.70 4.26
CA GLU A 23 -3.00 -12.42 3.13
C GLU A 23 -4.47 -12.77 3.41
N GLY A 24 -5.32 -12.68 2.39
CA GLY A 24 -6.74 -13.05 2.49
C GLY A 24 -7.63 -12.07 3.26
N ILE A 25 -7.12 -10.96 3.79
CA ILE A 25 -7.91 -9.98 4.55
C ILE A 25 -8.95 -9.25 3.69
N GLY A 26 -8.74 -9.15 2.37
CA GLY A 26 -9.66 -8.53 1.43
C GLY A 26 -9.13 -7.24 0.77
N LYS A 27 -7.81 -7.06 0.66
CA LYS A 27 -7.17 -5.87 0.06
C LYS A 27 -7.61 -5.61 -1.39
N SER A 28 -7.49 -6.62 -2.24
CA SER A 28 -7.90 -6.52 -3.66
C SER A 28 -9.40 -6.29 -3.81
N THR A 29 -10.22 -6.90 -2.93
CA THR A 29 -11.67 -6.67 -2.90
C THR A 29 -12.02 -5.23 -2.50
N PHE A 30 -11.26 -4.63 -1.59
CA PHE A 30 -11.39 -3.23 -1.24
C PHE A 30 -11.04 -2.32 -2.42
N ALA A 31 -9.88 -2.56 -3.06
CA ALA A 31 -9.45 -1.78 -4.22
C ALA A 31 -10.43 -1.89 -5.40
N ALA A 32 -11.07 -3.04 -5.58
CA ALA A 32 -12.08 -3.28 -6.61
C ALA A 32 -13.37 -2.44 -6.46
N LYS A 33 -13.58 -1.80 -5.30
CA LYS A 33 -14.74 -0.94 -5.05
C LYS A 33 -14.53 0.53 -5.43
N PHE A 34 -13.32 0.91 -5.81
CA PHE A 34 -13.03 2.26 -6.29
C PHE A 34 -13.68 2.53 -7.66
N PRO A 35 -13.87 3.80 -8.06
CA PRO A 35 -14.48 4.14 -9.34
C PRO A 35 -13.69 3.58 -10.52
N SER A 36 -14.36 2.81 -11.38
CA SER A 36 -13.79 2.23 -12.62
C SER A 36 -12.35 1.72 -12.47
N PRO A 37 -12.08 0.77 -11.56
CA PRO A 37 -10.71 0.35 -11.26
C PRO A 37 -10.12 -0.48 -12.38
N VAL A 38 -8.85 -0.22 -12.71
CA VAL A 38 -8.01 -1.07 -13.57
C VAL A 38 -6.81 -1.52 -12.77
N PHE A 39 -6.56 -2.82 -12.76
CA PHE A 39 -5.50 -3.45 -11.96
C PHE A 39 -4.26 -3.72 -12.79
N ILE A 40 -3.10 -3.34 -12.25
CA ILE A 40 -1.80 -3.94 -12.53
C ILE A 40 -1.59 -5.00 -11.44
N ASP A 41 -1.92 -6.25 -11.78
CA ASP A 41 -1.85 -7.39 -10.86
C ASP A 41 -0.45 -8.01 -10.89
N THR A 42 0.43 -7.54 -10.01
CA THR A 42 1.82 -7.97 -9.95
C THR A 42 1.99 -9.38 -9.36
N GLU A 43 1.02 -9.83 -8.55
CA GLU A 43 1.05 -11.13 -7.88
C GLU A 43 0.31 -12.22 -8.66
N GLY A 44 -0.68 -11.85 -9.49
CA GLY A 44 -1.59 -12.78 -10.17
C GLY A 44 -2.75 -13.24 -9.30
N GLY A 45 -3.08 -12.51 -8.24
CA GLY A 45 -4.10 -12.85 -7.24
C GLY A 45 -5.54 -12.52 -7.65
N THR A 46 -5.74 -11.64 -8.65
CA THR A 46 -7.07 -11.10 -8.98
C THR A 46 -7.91 -12.00 -9.90
N LYS A 47 -7.40 -13.16 -10.33
CA LYS A 47 -8.07 -14.04 -11.32
C LYS A 47 -9.51 -14.43 -10.97
N LYS A 48 -9.85 -14.45 -9.67
CA LYS A 48 -11.20 -14.77 -9.18
C LYS A 48 -12.06 -13.54 -8.88
N LEU A 49 -11.54 -12.34 -9.11
CA LEU A 49 -12.28 -11.09 -8.95
C LEU A 49 -12.84 -10.63 -10.31
N ASN A 50 -14.06 -10.11 -10.32
CA ASN A 50 -14.63 -9.48 -11.50
C ASN A 50 -14.17 -8.02 -11.59
N VAL A 51 -12.96 -7.82 -12.15
CA VAL A 51 -12.31 -6.52 -12.29
C VAL A 51 -11.62 -6.40 -13.64
N ASN A 52 -11.46 -5.17 -14.13
CA ASN A 52 -10.59 -4.90 -15.26
C ASN A 52 -9.13 -5.00 -14.81
N ARG A 53 -8.31 -5.65 -15.61
CA ARG A 53 -6.88 -5.80 -15.36
C ARG A 53 -6.07 -5.72 -16.63
N LEU A 54 -4.86 -5.17 -16.51
CA LEU A 54 -3.85 -5.25 -17.54
C LEU A 54 -3.17 -6.63 -17.52
N PRO A 55 -2.41 -7.00 -18.55
CA PRO A 55 -1.62 -8.20 -18.52
C PRO A 55 -0.73 -8.24 -17.26
N GLN A 56 -0.52 -9.41 -16.67
CA GLN A 56 0.33 -9.49 -15.49
C GLN A 56 1.78 -9.09 -15.84
N PRO A 57 2.37 -8.05 -15.22
CA PRO A 57 3.69 -7.59 -15.59
C PRO A 57 4.76 -8.64 -15.23
N THR A 58 5.58 -8.99 -16.19
CA THR A 58 6.69 -9.93 -16.04
C THR A 58 8.02 -9.24 -15.76
N SER A 59 8.07 -7.91 -15.92
CA SER A 59 9.24 -7.08 -15.69
C SER A 59 8.86 -5.72 -15.11
N TRP A 60 9.85 -5.04 -14.52
CA TRP A 60 9.71 -3.67 -14.05
C TRP A 60 9.35 -2.70 -15.18
N ALA A 61 10.00 -2.86 -16.35
CA ALA A 61 9.72 -2.03 -17.50
C ALA A 61 8.26 -2.15 -17.96
N MET A 62 7.71 -3.37 -17.99
CA MET A 62 6.30 -3.59 -18.34
C MET A 62 5.36 -2.93 -17.35
N LEU A 63 5.61 -3.03 -16.03
CA LEU A 63 4.82 -2.35 -15.01
C LEU A 63 4.83 -0.83 -15.19
N MET A 64 6.01 -0.25 -15.44
CA MET A 64 6.16 1.18 -15.70
C MET A 64 5.42 1.61 -16.98
N ASP A 65 5.48 0.80 -18.02
CA ASP A 65 4.77 1.02 -19.28
C ASP A 65 3.26 1.01 -19.10
N GLU A 66 2.73 0.00 -18.39
CA GLU A 66 1.30 -0.12 -18.09
C GLU A 66 0.77 1.09 -17.30
N ALA A 67 1.51 1.55 -16.30
CA ALA A 67 1.16 2.75 -15.55
C ALA A 67 1.21 4.01 -16.44
N ASN A 68 2.19 4.08 -17.33
CA ASN A 68 2.31 5.19 -18.29
C ASN A 68 1.18 5.22 -19.31
N GLU A 69 0.69 4.09 -19.78
CA GLU A 69 -0.48 4.00 -20.69
C GLU A 69 -1.75 4.56 -20.03
N VAL A 70 -1.92 4.34 -18.71
CA VAL A 70 -2.99 4.97 -17.93
C VAL A 70 -2.78 6.49 -17.86
N ARG A 71 -1.56 6.95 -17.55
CA ARG A 71 -1.21 8.37 -17.49
C ARG A 71 -1.52 9.09 -18.82
N LEU A 72 -1.24 8.44 -19.94
CA LEU A 72 -1.49 8.98 -21.30
C LEU A 72 -2.98 8.94 -21.71
N GLY A 73 -3.86 8.36 -20.89
CA GLY A 73 -5.29 8.22 -21.20
C GLY A 73 -5.62 7.16 -22.25
N HIS A 74 -4.65 6.31 -22.62
CA HIS A 74 -4.90 5.21 -23.56
C HIS A 74 -5.72 4.09 -22.92
N ILE A 75 -5.70 3.99 -21.59
CA ILE A 75 -6.48 3.04 -20.80
C ILE A 75 -7.51 3.82 -19.98
N PRO A 76 -8.81 3.78 -20.37
CA PRO A 76 -9.84 4.50 -19.63
C PRO A 76 -10.09 3.85 -18.28
N CYS A 77 -9.87 4.58 -17.20
CA CYS A 77 -10.16 4.16 -15.82
C CYS A 77 -10.42 5.38 -14.94
N GLY A 78 -11.07 5.18 -13.80
CA GLY A 78 -11.16 6.19 -12.74
C GLY A 78 -10.11 5.98 -11.65
N THR A 79 -9.56 4.77 -11.58
CA THR A 79 -8.60 4.37 -10.54
C THR A 79 -7.59 3.37 -11.09
N LEU A 80 -6.31 3.67 -10.96
CA LEU A 80 -5.24 2.71 -11.18
C LEU A 80 -4.95 1.96 -9.87
N VAL A 81 -4.93 0.64 -9.92
CA VAL A 81 -4.64 -0.22 -8.76
C VAL A 81 -3.36 -0.99 -8.99
N ILE A 82 -2.38 -0.84 -8.08
CA ILE A 82 -1.17 -1.69 -8.02
C ILE A 82 -1.39 -2.77 -6.95
N ASP A 83 -1.51 -4.02 -7.35
CA ASP A 83 -1.80 -5.14 -6.44
C ASP A 83 -0.75 -6.25 -6.63
N THR A 84 0.35 -6.28 -5.85
CA THR A 84 0.71 -5.55 -4.64
C THR A 84 2.07 -4.83 -4.76
N ALA A 85 2.33 -3.85 -3.89
CA ALA A 85 3.59 -3.10 -3.85
C ALA A 85 4.82 -3.96 -3.57
N ASP A 86 4.70 -4.95 -2.70
CA ASP A 86 5.80 -5.86 -2.36
C ASP A 86 6.19 -6.77 -3.55
N TRP A 87 5.23 -7.14 -4.40
CA TRP A 87 5.54 -7.83 -5.65
C TRP A 87 6.09 -6.89 -6.72
N ALA A 88 5.59 -5.64 -6.78
CA ALA A 88 6.18 -4.61 -7.62
C ALA A 88 7.64 -4.33 -7.24
N GLU A 89 7.96 -4.27 -5.94
CA GLU A 89 9.32 -4.12 -5.44
C GLU A 89 10.24 -5.27 -5.89
N ARG A 90 9.74 -6.51 -5.93
CA ARG A 90 10.52 -7.66 -6.45
C ARG A 90 10.88 -7.50 -7.92
N LEU A 91 9.97 -6.96 -8.75
CA LEU A 91 10.27 -6.64 -10.15
C LEU A 91 11.33 -5.52 -10.24
N CYS A 92 11.23 -4.51 -9.37
CA CYS A 92 12.21 -3.43 -9.29
C CYS A 92 13.59 -3.95 -8.89
N ILE A 93 13.69 -4.78 -7.85
CA ILE A 93 14.94 -5.41 -7.40
C ILE A 93 15.59 -6.18 -8.55
N ARG A 94 14.81 -7.00 -9.26
CA ARG A 94 15.33 -7.75 -10.42
C ARG A 94 15.89 -6.81 -11.47
N ALA A 95 15.16 -5.77 -11.85
CA ALA A 95 15.61 -4.82 -12.85
C ALA A 95 16.90 -4.06 -12.44
N VAL A 96 17.04 -3.71 -11.16
CA VAL A 96 18.25 -3.08 -10.61
C VAL A 96 19.43 -4.06 -10.68
N CYS A 97 19.23 -5.32 -10.31
CA CYS A 97 20.25 -6.36 -10.34
C CYS A 97 20.67 -6.70 -11.78
N ASP A 98 19.72 -6.89 -12.69
CA ASP A 98 19.96 -7.22 -14.10
C ASP A 98 20.76 -6.12 -14.80
N ARG A 99 20.44 -4.84 -14.52
CA ARG A 99 21.14 -3.69 -15.08
C ARG A 99 22.61 -3.62 -14.67
N ALA A 100 22.92 -4.07 -13.47
CA ALA A 100 24.29 -4.13 -12.95
C ALA A 100 24.98 -5.49 -13.17
N ASN A 101 24.27 -6.46 -13.77
CA ASN A 101 24.76 -7.83 -13.97
C ASN A 101 25.18 -8.52 -12.65
N VAL A 102 24.39 -8.35 -11.59
CA VAL A 102 24.59 -9.00 -10.29
C VAL A 102 23.43 -9.97 -10.00
N LYS A 103 23.67 -10.99 -9.16
CA LYS A 103 22.69 -12.02 -8.88
C LYS A 103 21.64 -11.60 -7.84
N GLY A 104 21.99 -10.70 -6.94
CA GLY A 104 21.12 -10.24 -5.88
C GLY A 104 21.46 -8.83 -5.41
N ILE A 105 20.52 -8.21 -4.70
CA ILE A 105 20.64 -6.83 -4.22
C ILE A 105 21.82 -6.64 -3.24
N GLU A 106 22.20 -7.69 -2.51
CA GLU A 106 23.33 -7.68 -1.58
C GLU A 106 24.68 -7.70 -2.28
N ASP A 107 24.74 -8.15 -3.54
CA ASP A 107 25.99 -8.24 -4.30
C ASP A 107 26.58 -6.87 -4.65
N PHE A 108 25.81 -5.79 -4.50
CA PHE A 108 26.31 -4.43 -4.65
C PHE A 108 27.29 -4.02 -3.53
N GLY A 109 27.28 -4.71 -2.41
CA GLY A 109 28.09 -4.41 -1.24
C GLY A 109 27.67 -3.13 -0.49
N TYR A 110 27.97 -3.08 0.79
CA TYR A 110 27.75 -1.90 1.66
C TYR A 110 26.34 -1.29 1.58
N GLY A 111 25.32 -2.09 1.29
CA GLY A 111 23.93 -1.62 1.19
C GLY A 111 23.59 -0.72 -0.01
N LYS A 112 24.53 -0.50 -0.95
CA LYS A 112 24.32 0.35 -2.15
C LYS A 112 23.16 -0.11 -3.01
N GLY A 113 22.94 -1.43 -3.12
CA GLY A 113 21.82 -1.97 -3.88
C GLY A 113 20.47 -1.46 -3.41
N TYR A 114 20.29 -1.30 -2.10
CA TYR A 114 19.06 -0.74 -1.54
C TYR A 114 18.90 0.76 -1.81
N THR A 115 19.99 1.50 -1.97
CA THR A 115 19.95 2.90 -2.44
C THR A 115 19.45 2.97 -3.88
N TYR A 116 19.99 2.14 -4.76
CA TYR A 116 19.52 2.05 -6.16
C TYR A 116 18.06 1.58 -6.25
N LEU A 117 17.66 0.63 -5.41
CA LEU A 117 16.26 0.21 -5.31
C LEU A 117 15.37 1.39 -4.91
N LYS A 118 15.76 2.15 -3.89
CA LYS A 118 15.03 3.32 -3.42
C LYS A 118 14.83 4.35 -4.55
N GLU A 119 15.92 4.67 -5.27
CA GLU A 119 15.89 5.62 -6.39
C GLU A 119 15.00 5.11 -7.54
N GLU A 120 15.11 3.83 -7.88
CA GLU A 120 14.34 3.24 -8.98
C GLU A 120 12.85 3.12 -8.64
N PHE A 121 12.52 2.69 -7.40
CA PHE A 121 11.15 2.64 -6.93
C PHE A 121 10.53 4.04 -6.80
N GLY A 122 11.33 5.04 -6.48
CA GLY A 122 10.92 6.45 -6.48
C GLY A 122 10.36 6.88 -7.84
N LYS A 123 10.93 6.43 -8.95
CA LYS A 123 10.41 6.72 -10.31
C LYS A 123 9.00 6.19 -10.55
N LEU A 124 8.64 5.05 -9.93
CA LEU A 124 7.25 4.58 -9.97
C LEU A 124 6.33 5.55 -9.23
N LEU A 125 6.72 6.01 -8.05
CA LEU A 125 5.89 6.95 -7.29
C LEU A 125 5.76 8.29 -8.02
N ASP A 126 6.81 8.77 -8.69
CA ASP A 126 6.75 9.96 -9.55
C ASP A 126 5.79 9.76 -10.73
N LEU A 127 5.84 8.60 -11.40
CA LEU A 127 4.90 8.26 -12.47
C LEU A 127 3.46 8.16 -11.95
N LEU A 128 3.26 7.60 -10.77
CA LEU A 128 1.93 7.53 -10.15
C LEU A 128 1.42 8.93 -9.74
N GLU A 129 2.30 9.87 -9.41
CA GLU A 129 1.93 11.28 -9.22
C GLU A 129 1.44 11.90 -10.54
N ASP A 130 2.09 11.59 -11.65
CA ASP A 130 1.63 12.02 -12.98
C ASP A 130 0.27 11.39 -13.35
N VAL A 131 -0.01 10.15 -12.94
CA VAL A 131 -1.33 9.50 -13.10
C VAL A 131 -2.40 10.26 -12.32
N LEU A 132 -2.09 10.72 -11.10
CA LEU A 132 -3.01 11.56 -10.33
C LEU A 132 -3.27 12.90 -11.01
N HIS A 133 -2.22 13.56 -11.51
CA HIS A 133 -2.36 14.81 -12.28
C HIS A 133 -3.18 14.63 -13.57
N ALA A 134 -3.18 13.44 -14.15
CA ALA A 134 -4.05 13.09 -15.27
C ALA A 134 -5.52 12.85 -14.88
N GLY A 135 -5.86 12.91 -13.58
CA GLY A 135 -7.21 12.83 -13.05
C GLY A 135 -7.64 11.43 -12.55
N HIS A 136 -6.71 10.52 -12.38
CA HIS A 136 -6.99 9.15 -11.91
C HIS A 136 -6.62 8.97 -10.44
N ASN A 137 -7.46 8.31 -9.64
CA ASN A 137 -7.08 7.85 -8.31
C ASN A 137 -6.01 6.76 -8.41
N VAL A 138 -5.15 6.67 -7.39
CA VAL A 138 -4.18 5.57 -7.26
C VAL A 138 -4.42 4.82 -5.97
N VAL A 139 -4.61 3.50 -6.09
CA VAL A 139 -4.70 2.60 -4.95
C VAL A 139 -3.55 1.60 -5.03
N MET A 140 -2.80 1.47 -3.96
CA MET A 140 -1.74 0.48 -3.85
C MET A 140 -2.07 -0.47 -2.70
N THR A 141 -2.01 -1.77 -2.94
CA THR A 141 -2.12 -2.75 -1.86
C THR A 141 -0.74 -3.28 -1.48
N ALA A 142 -0.56 -3.76 -0.26
CA ALA A 142 0.66 -4.41 0.18
C ALA A 142 0.38 -5.49 1.22
N HIS A 143 1.24 -6.49 1.30
CA HIS A 143 1.21 -7.44 2.42
C HIS A 143 1.76 -6.81 3.69
N ALA A 144 1.33 -7.34 4.84
CA ALA A 144 1.86 -6.99 6.14
C ALA A 144 2.84 -8.06 6.63
N GLN A 145 3.79 -7.64 7.45
CA GLN A 145 4.68 -8.52 8.20
C GLN A 145 4.84 -8.00 9.63
N LEU A 146 5.17 -8.89 10.54
CA LEU A 146 5.60 -8.52 11.89
C LEU A 146 7.08 -8.18 11.89
N SER A 147 7.43 -7.07 12.52
CA SER A 147 8.81 -6.63 12.69
C SER A 147 9.05 -6.25 14.15
N LYS A 148 10.24 -6.53 14.67
CA LYS A 148 10.67 -5.99 15.96
C LYS A 148 10.88 -4.49 15.82
N PHE A 149 10.33 -3.76 16.76
CA PHE A 149 10.45 -2.30 16.84
C PHE A 149 10.96 -1.90 18.22
N GLU A 150 11.85 -0.93 18.25
CA GLU A 150 12.43 -0.37 19.44
C GLU A 150 12.22 1.15 19.40
N GLN A 151 11.63 1.70 20.44
CA GLN A 151 11.46 3.14 20.59
C GLN A 151 12.61 3.69 21.43
N PRO A 152 13.25 4.82 21.03
CA PRO A 152 14.39 5.38 21.75
C PRO A 152 14.07 5.85 23.17
N ASP A 153 12.82 6.17 23.45
CA ASP A 153 12.29 6.70 24.71
C ASP A 153 11.65 5.64 25.63
N GLU A 154 11.58 4.37 25.16
CA GLU A 154 11.00 3.26 25.93
C GLU A 154 11.97 2.10 26.04
N MET A 155 11.91 1.36 27.15
CA MET A 155 12.74 0.18 27.37
C MET A 155 12.09 -1.06 26.77
N GLY A 156 12.80 -1.72 25.85
CA GLY A 156 12.43 -3.01 25.29
C GLY A 156 11.92 -2.96 23.84
N GLN A 157 11.86 -4.14 23.26
CA GLN A 157 11.37 -4.32 21.89
C GLN A 157 9.96 -4.87 21.91
N TYR A 158 9.15 -4.44 20.96
CA TYR A 158 7.81 -4.99 20.76
C TYR A 158 7.55 -5.33 19.29
N ASP A 159 6.55 -6.16 19.04
CA ASP A 159 6.15 -6.55 17.69
C ASP A 159 5.24 -5.49 17.07
N ARG A 160 5.56 -5.09 15.84
CA ARG A 160 4.81 -4.11 15.07
C ARG A 160 4.49 -4.63 13.68
N TRP A 161 3.26 -4.41 13.23
CA TRP A 161 2.86 -4.64 11.86
C TRP A 161 3.41 -3.56 10.94
N THR A 162 4.11 -3.98 9.89
CA THR A 162 4.68 -3.09 8.87
C THR A 162 4.33 -3.61 7.49
N MET A 163 4.41 -2.75 6.47
CA MET A 163 4.33 -3.22 5.08
C MET A 163 5.49 -4.19 4.80
N LYS A 164 5.21 -5.23 4.00
CA LYS A 164 6.19 -6.25 3.60
C LYS A 164 7.05 -5.78 2.42
N THR A 165 7.48 -4.53 2.45
CA THR A 165 8.48 -3.95 1.55
C THR A 165 9.78 -3.72 2.29
N SER A 166 10.87 -3.46 1.58
CA SER A 166 12.16 -3.17 2.20
C SER A 166 12.10 -1.93 3.10
N LYS A 167 13.06 -1.83 4.02
CA LYS A 167 13.20 -0.68 4.93
C LYS A 167 13.42 0.64 4.18
N GLN A 168 13.86 0.59 2.93
CA GLN A 168 14.11 1.74 2.08
C GLN A 168 12.86 2.18 1.30
N VAL A 169 12.02 1.24 0.86
CA VAL A 169 10.83 1.52 0.05
C VAL A 169 9.60 1.82 0.92
N ALA A 170 9.44 1.14 2.07
CA ALA A 170 8.31 1.37 2.95
C ALA A 170 8.13 2.85 3.37
N PRO A 171 9.19 3.60 3.76
CA PRO A 171 9.06 5.03 4.07
C PRO A 171 8.61 5.86 2.86
N LEU A 172 9.12 5.58 1.65
CA LEU A 172 8.72 6.32 0.45
C LEU A 172 7.22 6.20 0.20
N ILE A 173 6.68 4.97 0.24
CA ILE A 173 5.25 4.72 0.04
C ILE A 173 4.42 5.43 1.12
N ARG A 174 4.85 5.33 2.39
CA ARG A 174 4.18 5.94 3.54
C ARG A 174 4.16 7.47 3.46
N GLU A 175 5.25 8.09 3.02
CA GLU A 175 5.35 9.53 2.86
C GLU A 175 4.51 10.00 1.68
N TRP A 176 4.55 9.28 0.57
CA TRP A 176 3.89 9.62 -0.67
C TRP A 176 2.36 9.57 -0.58
N CYS A 177 1.74 8.57 0.06
CA CYS A 177 0.29 8.41 0.08
C CYS A 177 -0.42 9.45 0.97
N ASP A 178 -1.69 9.74 0.70
CA ASP A 178 -2.55 10.57 1.55
C ASP A 178 -3.19 9.74 2.67
N MET A 179 -3.61 8.53 2.33
CA MET A 179 -4.15 7.55 3.26
C MET A 179 -3.30 6.29 3.28
N LEU A 180 -2.78 5.95 4.46
CA LEU A 180 -2.18 4.65 4.77
C LEU A 180 -3.11 3.91 5.71
N LEU A 181 -3.67 2.81 5.24
CA LEU A 181 -4.70 2.05 5.94
C LEU A 181 -4.15 0.67 6.31
N PHE A 182 -4.35 0.26 7.57
CA PHE A 182 -3.96 -1.07 8.03
C PHE A 182 -5.18 -1.96 8.22
N ALA A 183 -5.29 -3.01 7.42
CA ALA A 183 -6.34 -4.01 7.56
C ALA A 183 -5.86 -5.22 8.39
N ASN A 184 -6.66 -5.66 9.35
CA ASN A 184 -6.36 -6.84 10.15
C ASN A 184 -7.64 -7.52 10.67
N TYR A 185 -7.46 -8.70 11.24
CA TYR A 185 -8.51 -9.38 12.02
C TYR A 185 -8.49 -8.86 13.45
N LYS A 186 -9.64 -8.36 13.94
CA LYS A 186 -9.78 -7.99 15.34
C LYS A 186 -9.86 -9.25 16.20
N THR A 187 -8.77 -9.52 16.90
CA THR A 187 -8.63 -10.71 17.75
C THR A 187 -8.58 -10.28 19.21
N ILE A 188 -9.34 -10.94 20.05
CA ILE A 188 -9.32 -10.77 21.50
C ILE A 188 -8.72 -12.04 22.10
N VAL A 189 -7.69 -11.86 22.91
CA VAL A 189 -7.08 -12.97 23.65
C VAL A 189 -7.76 -13.04 25.00
N VAL A 190 -8.44 -14.14 25.28
CA VAL A 190 -9.05 -14.42 26.57
C VAL A 190 -8.31 -15.55 27.25
N LYS A 191 -8.20 -15.48 28.58
CA LYS A 191 -7.69 -16.59 29.38
C LYS A 191 -8.80 -17.62 29.53
N ASP A 192 -8.52 -18.87 29.15
CA ASP A 192 -9.40 -20.02 29.31
C ASP A 192 -8.88 -20.88 30.46
N GLY A 193 -9.63 -20.98 31.56
CA GLY A 193 -9.27 -21.69 32.79
C GLY A 193 -8.67 -20.80 33.88
N ASP A 194 -8.65 -21.34 35.10
CA ASP A 194 -8.15 -20.68 36.29
C ASP A 194 -6.75 -21.20 36.72
N GLY A 195 -5.93 -20.31 37.30
CA GLY A 195 -4.67 -20.64 37.93
C GLY A 195 -3.51 -20.93 36.95
N LYS A 196 -2.56 -21.78 37.37
CA LYS A 196 -1.32 -22.08 36.63
C LYS A 196 -1.51 -22.80 35.28
N ASN A 197 -2.71 -23.35 35.03
CA ASN A 197 -3.06 -24.08 33.80
C ASN A 197 -3.89 -23.22 32.82
N ALA A 198 -4.10 -21.95 33.09
CA ALA A 198 -4.80 -21.05 32.20
C ALA A 198 -4.11 -20.95 30.84
N LYS A 199 -4.86 -21.20 29.76
CA LYS A 199 -4.36 -21.08 28.38
C LYS A 199 -4.93 -19.83 27.74
N ASN A 200 -4.10 -19.16 26.95
CA ASN A 200 -4.59 -18.06 26.12
C ASN A 200 -5.35 -18.64 24.90
N LYS A 201 -6.59 -18.18 24.73
CA LYS A 201 -7.45 -18.55 23.60
C LYS A 201 -7.76 -17.31 22.78
N ALA A 202 -7.44 -17.33 21.49
CA ALA A 202 -7.81 -16.26 20.59
C ALA A 202 -9.29 -16.40 20.20
N GLN A 203 -10.04 -15.32 20.33
CA GLN A 203 -11.41 -15.18 19.87
C GLN A 203 -11.54 -13.95 18.98
N GLY A 204 -12.44 -14.00 18.00
CA GLY A 204 -12.69 -12.90 17.09
C GLY A 204 -12.61 -13.34 15.64
N GLY A 205 -12.25 -12.42 14.74
CA GLY A 205 -12.17 -12.67 13.29
C GLY A 205 -12.90 -11.63 12.45
N ARG A 206 -13.48 -10.61 13.09
CA ARG A 206 -14.03 -9.45 12.38
C ARG A 206 -12.89 -8.74 11.65
N ARG A 207 -13.09 -8.48 10.35
CA ARG A 207 -12.15 -7.71 9.52
C ARG A 207 -12.34 -6.23 9.79
N VAL A 208 -11.26 -5.56 10.18
CA VAL A 208 -11.23 -4.13 10.48
C VAL A 208 -10.14 -3.45 9.68
N MET A 209 -10.31 -2.16 9.45
CA MET A 209 -9.33 -1.29 8.82
C MET A 209 -9.06 -0.12 9.76
N TYR A 210 -7.82 0.03 10.18
CA TYR A 210 -7.35 1.11 11.02
C TYR A 210 -6.83 2.24 10.15
N THR A 211 -7.24 3.46 10.46
CA THR A 211 -6.94 4.67 9.69
C THR A 211 -5.97 5.59 10.44
N THR A 212 -5.77 5.37 11.73
CA THR A 212 -4.92 6.17 12.61
C THR A 212 -3.76 5.35 13.15
N HIS A 213 -2.64 6.05 13.38
CA HIS A 213 -1.42 5.48 13.93
C HIS A 213 -1.64 4.82 15.29
N HIS A 214 -0.94 3.71 15.52
CA HIS A 214 -0.88 3.00 16.80
C HIS A 214 0.53 2.43 16.98
N PRO A 215 1.05 2.25 18.21
CA PRO A 215 2.36 1.62 18.40
C PRO A 215 2.55 0.30 17.65
N CYS A 216 1.50 -0.52 17.55
CA CYS A 216 1.55 -1.82 16.87
C CYS A 216 1.38 -1.78 15.34
N TRP A 217 1.07 -0.63 14.73
CA TRP A 217 0.95 -0.47 13.27
C TRP A 217 1.09 0.98 12.83
N ASP A 218 1.49 1.19 11.58
CA ASP A 218 1.43 2.48 10.91
C ASP A 218 0.07 2.66 10.24
N ALA A 219 -0.53 3.85 10.41
CA ALA A 219 -1.64 4.31 9.60
C ALA A 219 -1.61 5.85 9.53
N LYS A 220 -2.19 6.39 8.47
CA LYS A 220 -2.26 7.82 8.21
C LYS A 220 -3.56 8.13 7.47
N ASN A 221 -4.23 9.21 7.87
CA ASN A 221 -5.49 9.63 7.29
C ASN A 221 -5.54 11.16 7.26
N ARG A 222 -5.57 11.74 6.07
CA ARG A 222 -5.70 13.19 5.86
C ARG A 222 -7.14 13.62 5.60
N ASP A 223 -8.06 12.67 5.39
CA ASP A 223 -9.43 12.93 4.96
C ASP A 223 -10.47 12.78 6.07
N GLY A 224 -10.04 12.72 7.33
CA GLY A 224 -10.93 12.72 8.50
C GLY A 224 -11.77 11.45 8.67
N LEU A 225 -11.31 10.30 8.20
CA LEU A 225 -11.99 9.01 8.42
C LEU A 225 -12.00 8.65 9.90
N ALA A 226 -13.02 7.88 10.33
CA ALA A 226 -13.06 7.31 11.68
C ALA A 226 -11.88 6.36 11.91
N ASP A 227 -11.36 6.31 13.15
CA ASP A 227 -10.14 5.55 13.53
C ASP A 227 -10.17 4.07 13.18
N GLU A 228 -11.35 3.45 13.23
CA GLU A 228 -11.60 2.05 12.88
C GLU A 228 -12.81 1.95 11.95
N LEU A 229 -12.64 1.29 10.82
CA LEU A 229 -13.71 1.01 9.86
C LEU A 229 -13.87 -0.50 9.69
N SER A 230 -15.11 -0.94 9.44
CA SER A 230 -15.37 -2.34 9.08
C SER A 230 -14.97 -2.58 7.64
N LEU A 231 -14.04 -3.47 7.37
CA LEU A 231 -13.62 -3.80 6.00
C LEU A 231 -14.73 -4.51 5.20
N ILE A 232 -15.72 -5.11 5.88
CA ILE A 232 -16.83 -5.82 5.23
C ILE A 232 -17.94 -4.86 4.79
N HIS A 233 -18.18 -3.80 5.55
CA HIS A 233 -19.26 -2.83 5.34
C HIS A 233 -18.86 -1.59 4.55
N ILE A 234 -17.64 -1.52 4.01
CA ILE A 234 -17.27 -0.50 3.04
C ILE A 234 -17.95 -0.87 1.72
N SER A 235 -19.26 -0.64 1.65
CA SER A 235 -20.05 -0.86 0.45
C SER A 235 -19.78 0.21 -0.62
N GLU A 236 -19.17 1.35 -0.22
CA GLU A 236 -18.85 2.45 -1.13
C GLU A 236 -17.57 3.18 -0.68
N PRO A 237 -16.44 3.00 -1.39
CA PRO A 237 -15.29 3.90 -1.25
C PRO A 237 -15.62 5.34 -1.68
N THR A 238 -16.75 5.57 -2.36
CA THR A 238 -17.35 6.89 -2.60
C THR A 238 -17.50 7.71 -1.32
N ARG A 239 -17.63 7.10 -0.14
CA ARG A 239 -17.54 7.81 1.14
C ARG A 239 -16.12 8.25 1.50
N LEU A 240 -15.08 7.54 1.05
CA LEU A 240 -13.68 7.97 1.15
C LEU A 240 -13.42 9.15 0.19
N LEU A 241 -14.12 9.20 -0.94
CA LEU A 241 -14.02 10.23 -1.97
C LEU A 241 -15.00 11.40 -1.77
N SER A 242 -16.06 11.25 -0.95
CA SER A 242 -17.10 12.26 -0.74
C SER A 242 -16.89 13.13 0.51
N ILE A 243 -15.80 12.93 1.25
CA ILE A 243 -15.41 13.76 2.39
C ILE A 243 -14.39 14.84 1.95
N SER A 244 -14.03 14.82 0.66
CA SER A 244 -13.21 15.87 0.02
C SER A 244 -14.09 17.00 -0.54
#